data_c6b948ed05707593ecbc00fac3e9bf80
#
_entry.id   c6b948ed05707593ecbc00fac3e9bf80
#
_cell.length_a   1.000
_cell.length_b   1.000
_cell.length_c   1.000
_cell.angle_alpha   90.00
_cell.angle_beta   90.00
_cell.angle_gamma   90.00
#
_symmetry.space_group_name_H-M   'P 1'
#
loop_
_entity.id
_entity.type
_entity.pdbx_description
1 polymer ?
#
loop_
_entity_poly.entity_id
_entity_poly.type
_entity_poly.pdbx_seq_one_letter_code
_entity_poly.pdbx_strand_id
1 'polypeptide(L)'
;MTKLNLKTVLAMAAGSLLLASCGSERSPVTGWAYNDPQNGGFEKVPYEEQETGPGLVLIEGGTFTFGRTEQDVTYDWNNVPRRVTVSSFYMDETEVSNFSYLEYLYWTNRVFGPSYPEVYVKALPDTLVWREKLAYNEPYVEYYLRHPAYRDYPVVGVNWLQANDFCAWRTDRVNEFILIREGLLEHVPTATETDYFSTESYLAGKWGGQLKQKLPSFDEQAPERDVRMEDGIFLPKYRLPTEAEWEFAAYGLIGNTIGERITDRRIYPWNGHGVRNPDEKYIGQILANFVRGNGDYMGTAGWLNDNADVTAPVYSYWPNDYGLYHMAGNVSEWVMDVYRPLTSEDADEFRPFRGNVFQTQKRDSTDGTILVNDDVPVFQKFKHKVAKPVGNNGGNVGTVEEEVEDSILVSIPGRVMWRDVSIAFPTDNLDERRNYKSADYIGEKDGDVNSSIYFEQGEDAYTNKSGKLMYEYAKSSLVNDVAHVYKGGSWRDRAYWMNPGTRRYLDQRQSLAYLGFRCAMTRVGSPVGLGSK
;
A
#
# COMPACT_ATOMS: atom_id res chain seq x y z
N MET A 1 68.59 17.36 25.36
CA MET A 1 67.81 16.43 26.18
C MET A 1 66.57 17.14 26.70
N THR A 2 65.49 17.02 26.02
CA THR A 2 64.21 17.67 26.40
C THR A 2 63.55 16.83 27.51
N LYS A 3 63.41 17.43 28.67
CA LYS A 3 62.71 16.84 29.83
C LYS A 3 61.24 16.67 29.49
N LEU A 4 60.82 15.43 29.27
CA LEU A 4 59.41 15.09 29.06
C LEU A 4 58.65 15.40 30.36
N ASN A 5 57.65 16.25 30.30
CA ASN A 5 56.95 16.77 31.47
C ASN A 5 56.06 15.63 32.05
N LEU A 6 56.24 15.33 33.33
CA LEU A 6 55.52 14.26 34.04
C LEU A 6 53.99 14.36 33.86
N LYS A 7 53.45 15.58 33.69
CA LYS A 7 52.04 15.82 33.38
C LYS A 7 51.61 15.29 31.99
N THR A 8 52.51 15.34 31.02
CA THR A 8 52.26 14.84 29.66
C THR A 8 52.27 13.30 29.63
N VAL A 9 53.15 12.67 30.41
CA VAL A 9 53.20 11.21 30.57
C VAL A 9 51.98 10.71 31.34
N LEU A 10 51.52 11.42 32.37
CA LEU A 10 50.28 11.09 33.08
C LEU A 10 49.03 11.28 32.20
N ALA A 11 49.00 12.32 31.36
CA ALA A 11 47.87 12.55 30.43
C ALA A 11 47.83 11.48 29.33
N MET A 12 48.94 11.02 28.80
CA MET A 12 49.00 9.91 27.86
C MET A 12 48.66 8.58 28.53
N ALA A 13 49.08 8.31 29.76
CA ALA A 13 48.70 7.12 30.51
C ALA A 13 47.21 7.11 30.88
N ALA A 14 46.64 8.26 31.25
CA ALA A 14 45.18 8.37 31.46
C ALA A 14 44.39 8.25 30.18
N GLY A 15 44.89 8.78 29.05
CA GLY A 15 44.28 8.59 27.72
C GLY A 15 44.30 7.14 27.23
N SER A 16 45.39 6.42 27.49
CA SER A 16 45.48 5.00 27.16
C SER A 16 44.65 4.08 28.08
N LEU A 17 44.43 4.48 29.33
CA LEU A 17 43.55 3.79 30.26
C LEU A 17 42.05 4.01 29.94
N LEU A 18 41.70 5.15 29.33
CA LEU A 18 40.33 5.39 28.83
C LEU A 18 40.01 4.61 27.53
N LEU A 19 41.02 4.28 26.75
CA LEU A 19 40.87 3.45 25.54
C LEU A 19 40.84 1.95 25.85
N ALA A 20 41.23 1.50 27.02
CA ALA A 20 41.22 0.09 27.44
C ALA A 20 39.93 -0.34 28.15
N SER A 21 38.90 0.55 28.25
CA SER A 21 37.60 0.24 28.87
C SER A 21 36.52 -0.10 27.87
N CYS A 22 36.86 -0.43 26.61
CA CYS A 22 35.92 -1.12 25.71
C CYS A 22 35.91 -2.60 26.07
N GLY A 23 35.35 -2.95 27.20
CA GLY A 23 34.91 -4.31 27.45
C GLY A 23 33.89 -4.69 26.37
N SER A 24 34.09 -5.80 25.67
CA SER A 24 33.10 -6.33 24.73
C SER A 24 31.73 -6.37 25.41
N GLU A 25 30.71 -5.78 24.79
CA GLU A 25 29.36 -5.81 25.30
C GLU A 25 28.90 -7.27 25.46
N ARG A 26 28.29 -7.58 26.61
CA ARG A 26 27.92 -8.96 26.96
C ARG A 26 26.41 -9.13 27.04
N SER A 27 25.96 -10.28 26.66
CA SER A 27 24.55 -10.68 26.78
C SER A 27 24.12 -10.64 28.26
N PRO A 28 23.06 -9.92 28.59
CA PRO A 28 22.50 -9.96 29.95
C PRO A 28 21.80 -11.29 30.27
N VAL A 29 21.59 -12.15 29.26
CA VAL A 29 20.90 -13.42 29.41
C VAL A 29 21.90 -14.57 29.55
N THR A 30 22.96 -14.60 28.72
CA THR A 30 23.92 -15.70 28.67
C THR A 30 25.29 -15.34 29.24
N GLY A 31 25.61 -14.05 29.36
CA GLY A 31 26.92 -13.56 29.78
C GLY A 31 28.00 -13.60 28.71
N TRP A 32 27.69 -14.13 27.50
CA TRP A 32 28.63 -14.21 26.40
C TRP A 32 28.83 -12.84 25.73
N ALA A 33 30.03 -12.60 25.22
CA ALA A 33 30.31 -11.38 24.49
C ALA A 33 29.63 -11.40 23.11
N TYR A 34 29.07 -10.25 22.72
CA TYR A 34 28.57 -10.04 21.35
C TYR A 34 29.75 -9.74 20.40
N ASN A 35 29.56 -10.00 19.14
CA ASN A 35 30.53 -9.73 18.05
C ASN A 35 31.91 -10.38 18.31
N ASP A 36 31.91 -11.55 18.92
CA ASP A 36 33.13 -12.28 19.28
C ASP A 36 33.08 -13.71 18.72
N PRO A 37 33.93 -14.06 17.76
CA PRO A 37 33.99 -15.42 17.18
C PRO A 37 34.19 -16.52 18.22
N GLN A 38 34.96 -16.25 19.28
CA GLN A 38 35.24 -17.23 20.34
C GLN A 38 33.99 -17.55 21.20
N ASN A 39 32.98 -16.65 21.19
CA ASN A 39 31.72 -16.83 21.87
C ASN A 39 30.56 -17.21 20.93
N GLY A 40 30.89 -17.81 19.76
CA GLY A 40 29.90 -18.27 18.79
C GLY A 40 29.40 -17.20 17.81
N GLY A 41 30.03 -16.04 17.79
CA GLY A 41 29.86 -15.05 16.72
C GLY A 41 28.49 -14.37 16.66
N PHE A 42 27.70 -14.37 17.75
CA PHE A 42 26.41 -13.69 17.73
C PHE A 42 26.59 -12.17 17.48
N GLU A 43 26.03 -11.70 16.39
CA GLU A 43 26.17 -10.33 15.91
C GLU A 43 25.14 -9.42 16.57
N LYS A 44 25.62 -8.31 17.13
CA LYS A 44 24.80 -7.21 17.59
C LYS A 44 25.11 -6.00 16.74
N VAL A 45 24.15 -5.63 15.88
CA VAL A 45 24.22 -4.44 15.04
C VAL A 45 23.70 -3.24 15.83
N PRO A 46 24.35 -2.07 15.80
CA PRO A 46 23.81 -0.87 16.41
C PRO A 46 22.53 -0.45 15.69
N TYR A 47 21.55 0.03 16.48
CA TYR A 47 20.32 0.56 15.90
C TYR A 47 20.60 1.92 15.24
N GLU A 48 20.22 2.04 14.00
CA GLU A 48 20.12 3.30 13.28
C GLU A 48 18.65 3.61 12.98
N GLU A 49 18.28 4.89 13.02
CA GLU A 49 16.91 5.28 12.74
C GLU A 49 16.60 5.03 11.27
N GLN A 50 15.41 4.49 11.00
CA GLN A 50 14.94 4.19 9.65
C GLN A 50 14.99 5.45 8.77
N GLU A 51 15.68 5.35 7.63
CA GLU A 51 15.72 6.39 6.62
C GLU A 51 14.33 6.59 5.99
N THR A 52 13.98 7.84 5.73
CA THR A 52 12.75 8.15 5.00
C THR A 52 12.91 7.76 3.54
N GLY A 53 12.04 6.90 3.05
CA GLY A 53 12.04 6.50 1.65
C GLY A 53 11.71 7.67 0.71
N PRO A 54 12.20 7.64 -0.54
CA PRO A 54 11.92 8.68 -1.53
C PRO A 54 10.43 8.96 -1.68
N GLY A 55 10.04 10.25 -1.69
CA GLY A 55 8.66 10.70 -1.88
C GLY A 55 7.73 10.51 -0.68
N LEU A 56 8.23 10.01 0.44
CA LEU A 56 7.44 9.74 1.63
C LEU A 56 7.52 10.85 2.67
N VAL A 57 6.43 11.03 3.40
CA VAL A 57 6.32 11.90 4.57
C VAL A 57 6.05 11.04 5.80
N LEU A 58 6.71 11.35 6.92
CA LEU A 58 6.45 10.68 8.20
C LEU A 58 5.11 11.15 8.77
N ILE A 59 4.25 10.21 9.09
CA ILE A 59 3.00 10.41 9.80
C ILE A 59 3.16 9.85 11.21
N GLU A 60 3.17 10.73 12.20
CA GLU A 60 3.21 10.31 13.60
C GLU A 60 1.87 9.65 13.96
N GLY A 61 1.93 8.45 14.47
CA GLY A 61 0.76 7.68 14.86
C GLY A 61 0.02 8.28 16.05
N GLY A 62 -1.15 7.76 16.32
CA GLY A 62 -1.96 8.19 17.44
C GLY A 62 -3.35 7.54 17.46
N THR A 63 -4.12 7.90 18.47
CA THR A 63 -5.50 7.43 18.61
C THR A 63 -6.46 8.46 18.03
N PHE A 64 -7.44 8.00 17.26
CA PHE A 64 -8.47 8.86 16.67
C PHE A 64 -9.80 8.10 16.55
N THR A 65 -10.86 8.81 16.20
CA THR A 65 -12.12 8.19 15.83
C THR A 65 -12.12 7.85 14.35
N PHE A 66 -12.00 6.57 14.06
CA PHE A 66 -12.10 6.01 12.71
C PHE A 66 -13.58 5.86 12.33
N GLY A 67 -13.91 6.11 11.08
CA GLY A 67 -15.27 6.00 10.58
C GLY A 67 -15.97 7.37 10.48
N ARG A 68 -17.23 7.38 10.14
CA ARG A 68 -17.98 8.60 9.89
C ARG A 68 -18.74 9.03 11.13
N THR A 69 -18.51 10.25 11.59
CA THR A 69 -19.21 10.83 12.75
C THR A 69 -20.40 11.69 12.36
N GLU A 70 -20.43 12.19 11.14
CA GLU A 70 -21.51 13.02 10.62
C GLU A 70 -22.72 12.17 10.23
N GLN A 71 -23.89 12.80 10.16
CA GLN A 71 -25.10 12.13 9.72
C GLN A 71 -24.92 11.57 8.30
N ASP A 72 -25.19 10.29 8.14
CA ASP A 72 -25.14 9.61 6.86
C ASP A 72 -26.44 9.86 6.09
N VAL A 73 -26.37 10.72 5.07
CA VAL A 73 -27.53 11.07 4.24
C VAL A 73 -27.95 9.96 3.29
N THR A 74 -27.09 8.98 3.05
CA THR A 74 -27.40 7.80 2.23
C THR A 74 -27.96 6.65 3.05
N TYR A 75 -27.86 6.74 4.37
CA TYR A 75 -28.24 5.71 5.33
C TYR A 75 -27.56 4.36 5.13
N ASP A 76 -26.35 4.35 4.55
CA ASP A 76 -25.58 3.13 4.33
C ASP A 76 -25.00 2.56 5.63
N TRP A 77 -24.64 3.43 6.57
CA TRP A 77 -24.03 3.09 7.87
C TRP A 77 -22.86 2.09 7.76
N ASN A 78 -22.14 2.15 6.65
CA ASN A 78 -21.07 1.21 6.32
C ASN A 78 -19.72 1.54 6.97
N ASN A 79 -19.65 2.62 7.74
CA ASN A 79 -18.45 3.03 8.48
C ASN A 79 -18.83 3.64 9.84
N VAL A 80 -19.27 2.79 10.76
CA VAL A 80 -19.67 3.19 12.11
C VAL A 80 -18.46 3.73 12.87
N PRO A 81 -18.57 4.88 13.56
CA PRO A 81 -17.47 5.46 14.32
C PRO A 81 -16.96 4.52 15.39
N ARG A 82 -15.66 4.35 15.45
CA ARG A 82 -14.97 3.62 16.50
C ARG A 82 -13.60 4.23 16.80
N ARG A 83 -13.12 4.03 18.00
CA ARG A 83 -11.81 4.50 18.41
C ARG A 83 -10.74 3.52 17.94
N VAL A 84 -9.71 4.04 17.30
CA VAL A 84 -8.62 3.25 16.74
C VAL A 84 -7.28 3.93 17.01
N THR A 85 -6.26 3.13 17.28
CA THR A 85 -4.87 3.58 17.42
C THR A 85 -4.08 3.13 16.20
N VAL A 86 -3.45 4.07 15.52
CA VAL A 86 -2.59 3.83 14.36
C VAL A 86 -1.13 4.04 14.77
N SER A 87 -0.26 3.10 14.42
CA SER A 87 1.19 3.25 14.60
C SER A 87 1.75 4.30 13.65
N SER A 88 2.92 4.88 13.96
CA SER A 88 3.61 5.76 13.02
C SER A 88 3.99 5.02 11.74
N PHE A 89 3.88 5.71 10.61
CA PHE A 89 4.16 5.17 9.29
C PHE A 89 4.60 6.28 8.34
N TYR A 90 4.97 5.92 7.14
CA TYR A 90 5.27 6.85 6.07
C TYR A 90 4.21 6.75 4.97
N MET A 91 3.89 7.86 4.34
CA MET A 91 2.92 7.93 3.24
C MET A 91 3.45 8.84 2.13
N ASP A 92 3.12 8.53 0.88
CA ASP A 92 3.43 9.41 -0.26
C ASP A 92 2.80 10.80 -0.07
N GLU A 93 3.59 11.82 -0.33
CA GLU A 93 3.15 13.22 -0.29
C GLU A 93 1.98 13.46 -1.25
N THR A 94 2.01 12.81 -2.40
CA THR A 94 1.00 12.93 -3.47
C THR A 94 0.47 11.57 -3.90
N GLU A 95 -0.60 11.59 -4.70
CA GLU A 95 -1.00 10.44 -5.53
C GLU A 95 0.15 10.05 -6.46
N VAL A 96 0.23 8.77 -6.84
CA VAL A 96 1.21 8.31 -7.83
C VAL A 96 0.91 8.96 -9.18
N SER A 97 1.89 9.66 -9.76
CA SER A 97 1.74 10.35 -11.03
C SER A 97 1.85 9.41 -12.23
N ASN A 98 1.31 9.86 -13.37
CA ASN A 98 1.52 9.17 -14.65
C ASN A 98 3.01 8.95 -14.94
N PHE A 99 3.85 9.94 -14.62
CA PHE A 99 5.29 9.84 -14.87
C PHE A 99 5.94 8.71 -14.06
N SER A 100 5.63 8.63 -12.76
CA SER A 100 6.14 7.56 -11.90
C SER A 100 5.64 6.18 -12.35
N TYR A 101 4.40 6.10 -12.80
CA TYR A 101 3.85 4.85 -13.31
C TYR A 101 4.46 4.46 -14.67
N LEU A 102 4.76 5.42 -15.54
CA LEU A 102 5.49 5.19 -16.79
C LEU A 102 6.92 4.68 -16.55
N GLU A 103 7.59 5.13 -15.49
CA GLU A 103 8.90 4.61 -15.08
C GLU A 103 8.80 3.11 -14.74
N TYR A 104 7.78 2.72 -13.97
CA TYR A 104 7.49 1.31 -13.69
C TYR A 104 7.23 0.50 -14.96
N LEU A 105 6.41 1.02 -15.88
CA LEU A 105 6.11 0.36 -17.15
C LEU A 105 7.35 0.22 -18.02
N TYR A 106 8.19 1.26 -18.10
CA TYR A 106 9.45 1.21 -18.83
C TYR A 106 10.37 0.11 -18.29
N TRP A 107 10.53 0.06 -16.96
CA TRP A 107 11.34 -0.97 -16.32
C TRP A 107 10.78 -2.37 -16.57
N THR A 108 9.48 -2.56 -16.40
CA THR A 108 8.81 -3.84 -16.61
C THR A 108 8.98 -4.33 -18.04
N ASN A 109 8.80 -3.46 -19.01
CA ASN A 109 8.99 -3.80 -20.43
C ASN A 109 10.45 -4.15 -20.75
N ARG A 110 11.39 -3.43 -20.16
CA ARG A 110 12.82 -3.70 -20.36
C ARG A 110 13.24 -5.06 -19.82
N VAL A 111 12.79 -5.42 -18.63
CA VAL A 111 13.18 -6.65 -17.93
C VAL A 111 12.42 -7.86 -18.45
N PHE A 112 11.11 -7.75 -18.57
CA PHE A 112 10.24 -8.89 -18.90
C PHE A 112 9.76 -8.92 -20.35
N GLY A 113 9.71 -7.75 -21.02
CA GLY A 113 9.15 -7.64 -22.37
C GLY A 113 9.75 -8.59 -23.41
N PRO A 114 11.07 -8.84 -23.41
CA PRO A 114 11.68 -9.77 -24.38
C PRO A 114 11.22 -11.22 -24.24
N SER A 115 11.06 -11.71 -23.01
CA SER A 115 10.73 -13.12 -22.72
C SER A 115 9.24 -13.30 -22.38
N TYR A 116 8.64 -12.34 -21.70
CA TYR A 116 7.27 -12.40 -21.16
C TYR A 116 6.50 -11.11 -21.39
N PRO A 117 6.15 -10.78 -22.65
CA PRO A 117 5.46 -9.53 -22.97
C PRO A 117 4.11 -9.38 -22.26
N GLU A 118 3.49 -10.48 -21.85
CA GLU A 118 2.22 -10.48 -21.12
C GLU A 118 2.32 -9.77 -19.76
N VAL A 119 3.49 -9.82 -19.10
CA VAL A 119 3.73 -9.12 -17.82
C VAL A 119 3.57 -7.61 -18.02
N TYR A 120 4.17 -7.07 -19.08
CA TYR A 120 4.02 -5.67 -19.43
C TYR A 120 2.57 -5.31 -19.81
N VAL A 121 1.92 -6.14 -20.61
CA VAL A 121 0.53 -5.92 -21.03
C VAL A 121 -0.42 -5.87 -19.82
N LYS A 122 -0.22 -6.77 -18.84
CA LYS A 122 -1.03 -6.80 -17.62
C LYS A 122 -0.69 -5.65 -16.63
N ALA A 123 0.45 -5.01 -16.76
CA ALA A 123 0.81 -3.82 -15.99
C ALA A 123 0.21 -2.52 -16.56
N LEU A 124 -0.22 -2.51 -17.82
CA LEU A 124 -0.80 -1.32 -18.44
C LEU A 124 -2.11 -0.90 -17.79
N PRO A 125 -2.28 0.38 -17.44
CA PRO A 125 -3.57 0.92 -17.02
C PRO A 125 -4.62 0.78 -18.12
N ASP A 126 -5.85 0.56 -17.72
CA ASP A 126 -6.98 0.56 -18.65
C ASP A 126 -7.35 1.99 -19.05
N THR A 127 -6.98 2.39 -20.25
CA THR A 127 -7.30 3.72 -20.77
C THR A 127 -8.74 3.85 -21.26
N LEU A 128 -9.44 2.72 -21.47
CA LEU A 128 -10.84 2.72 -21.92
C LEU A 128 -11.81 3.20 -20.84
N VAL A 129 -11.35 3.29 -19.58
CA VAL A 129 -12.13 3.86 -18.47
C VAL A 129 -12.60 5.30 -18.72
N TRP A 130 -11.94 6.03 -19.62
CA TRP A 130 -12.33 7.38 -20.01
C TRP A 130 -13.55 7.44 -20.93
N ARG A 131 -13.90 6.33 -21.57
CA ARG A 131 -15.04 6.30 -22.49
C ARG A 131 -16.36 6.33 -21.76
N GLU A 132 -17.16 7.35 -22.04
CA GLU A 132 -18.51 7.48 -21.54
C GLU A 132 -19.50 7.67 -22.69
N LYS A 133 -20.73 7.21 -22.48
CA LYS A 133 -21.80 7.41 -23.46
C LYS A 133 -22.06 8.92 -23.63
N LEU A 134 -22.14 9.36 -24.88
CA LEU A 134 -22.42 10.74 -25.29
C LEU A 134 -21.33 11.77 -24.90
N ALA A 135 -20.17 11.33 -24.43
CA ALA A 135 -19.03 12.20 -24.18
C ALA A 135 -17.91 11.93 -25.20
N TYR A 136 -17.20 12.99 -25.60
CA TYR A 136 -16.03 12.89 -26.47
C TYR A 136 -14.76 12.92 -25.62
N ASN A 137 -14.41 11.76 -25.05
CA ASN A 137 -13.25 11.60 -24.19
C ASN A 137 -12.08 10.87 -24.85
N GLU A 138 -12.11 10.63 -26.15
CA GLU A 138 -11.03 9.96 -26.88
C GLU A 138 -9.65 10.64 -26.68
N PRO A 139 -9.51 11.97 -26.54
CA PRO A 139 -8.22 12.58 -26.23
C PRO A 139 -7.61 12.08 -24.90
N TYR A 140 -8.42 11.79 -23.89
CA TYR A 140 -7.93 11.21 -22.63
C TYR A 140 -7.53 9.75 -22.79
N VAL A 141 -8.25 8.97 -23.61
CA VAL A 141 -7.89 7.59 -23.94
C VAL A 141 -6.51 7.52 -24.59
N GLU A 142 -6.22 8.45 -25.50
CA GLU A 142 -4.97 8.46 -26.26
C GLU A 142 -3.80 9.10 -25.52
N TYR A 143 -4.03 10.23 -24.86
CA TYR A 143 -2.95 11.10 -24.40
C TYR A 143 -2.74 11.13 -22.90
N TYR A 144 -3.75 10.84 -22.08
CA TYR A 144 -3.68 11.07 -20.64
C TYR A 144 -2.50 10.36 -19.95
N LEU A 145 -2.26 9.10 -20.27
CA LEU A 145 -1.14 8.35 -19.67
C LEU A 145 0.23 8.77 -20.24
N ARG A 146 0.31 9.08 -21.53
CA ARG A 146 1.59 9.09 -22.27
C ARG A 146 2.08 10.47 -22.65
N HIS A 147 1.19 11.44 -22.79
CA HIS A 147 1.59 12.76 -23.24
C HIS A 147 2.24 13.56 -22.10
N PRO A 148 3.38 14.24 -22.35
CA PRO A 148 4.12 15.00 -21.32
C PRO A 148 3.29 16.05 -20.58
N ALA A 149 2.22 16.57 -21.19
CA ALA A 149 1.31 17.52 -20.56
C ALA A 149 0.61 16.96 -19.32
N TYR A 150 0.42 15.64 -19.26
CA TYR A 150 -0.26 14.95 -18.16
C TYR A 150 0.70 14.17 -17.25
N ARG A 151 2.01 14.34 -17.39
CA ARG A 151 2.98 13.55 -16.63
C ARG A 151 2.85 13.72 -15.12
N ASP A 152 2.52 14.93 -14.67
CA ASP A 152 2.38 15.29 -13.25
C ASP A 152 0.92 15.16 -12.76
N TYR A 153 0.06 14.49 -13.52
CA TYR A 153 -1.32 14.15 -13.16
C TYR A 153 -1.35 12.74 -12.55
N PRO A 154 -2.34 12.45 -11.68
CA PRO A 154 -2.43 11.14 -11.04
C PRO A 154 -2.70 10.04 -12.06
N VAL A 155 -2.10 8.88 -11.87
CA VAL A 155 -2.42 7.71 -12.69
C VAL A 155 -3.82 7.21 -12.35
N VAL A 156 -4.60 6.90 -13.39
CA VAL A 156 -5.95 6.33 -13.28
C VAL A 156 -6.12 5.13 -14.21
N GLY A 157 -7.21 4.40 -14.08
CA GLY A 157 -7.39 3.17 -14.85
C GLY A 157 -6.51 2.01 -14.32
N VAL A 158 -6.01 2.13 -13.09
CA VAL A 158 -5.24 1.08 -12.41
C VAL A 158 -6.14 0.32 -11.46
N ASN A 159 -6.04 -0.99 -11.49
CA ASN A 159 -6.71 -1.86 -10.56
C ASN A 159 -5.86 -2.09 -9.29
N TRP A 160 -6.46 -2.69 -8.27
CA TRP A 160 -5.80 -2.90 -6.98
C TRP A 160 -4.54 -3.77 -7.07
N LEU A 161 -4.56 -4.79 -7.93
CA LEU A 161 -3.42 -5.69 -8.13
C LEU A 161 -2.25 -4.95 -8.78
N GLN A 162 -2.50 -4.16 -9.81
CA GLN A 162 -1.50 -3.31 -10.47
C GLN A 162 -0.88 -2.29 -9.50
N ALA A 163 -1.69 -1.71 -8.61
CA ALA A 163 -1.21 -0.80 -7.57
C ALA A 163 -0.27 -1.51 -6.58
N ASN A 164 -0.56 -2.74 -6.19
CA ASN A 164 0.34 -3.54 -5.35
C ASN A 164 1.61 -3.97 -6.07
N ASP A 165 1.52 -4.33 -7.36
CA ASP A 165 2.70 -4.67 -8.17
C ASP A 165 3.64 -3.46 -8.30
N PHE A 166 3.10 -2.25 -8.47
CA PHE A 166 3.87 -1.02 -8.43
C PHE A 166 4.58 -0.83 -7.08
N CYS A 167 3.88 -1.03 -5.95
CA CYS A 167 4.47 -0.93 -4.62
C CYS A 167 5.62 -1.94 -4.42
N ALA A 168 5.44 -3.16 -4.89
CA ALA A 168 6.46 -4.21 -4.82
C ALA A 168 7.68 -3.86 -5.69
N TRP A 169 7.46 -3.39 -6.91
CA TRP A 169 8.53 -2.91 -7.79
C TRP A 169 9.31 -1.75 -7.15
N ARG A 170 8.60 -0.76 -6.58
CA ARG A 170 9.23 0.38 -5.92
C ARG A 170 10.07 -0.06 -4.72
N THR A 171 9.61 -1.03 -3.94
CA THR A 171 10.37 -1.63 -2.83
C THR A 171 11.70 -2.17 -3.33
N ASP A 172 11.67 -2.94 -4.41
CA ASP A 172 12.88 -3.55 -4.95
C ASP A 172 13.85 -2.51 -5.50
N ARG A 173 13.35 -1.51 -6.23
CA ARG A 173 14.22 -0.46 -6.81
C ARG A 173 14.86 0.41 -5.73
N VAL A 174 14.13 0.75 -4.68
CA VAL A 174 14.67 1.56 -3.57
C VAL A 174 15.71 0.76 -2.78
N ASN A 175 15.44 -0.49 -2.44
CA ASN A 175 16.40 -1.31 -1.72
C ASN A 175 17.62 -1.67 -2.56
N GLU A 176 17.46 -1.92 -3.86
CA GLU A 176 18.59 -2.07 -4.79
C GLU A 176 19.47 -0.82 -4.80
N PHE A 177 18.86 0.37 -4.90
CA PHE A 177 19.59 1.63 -4.87
C PHE A 177 20.36 1.82 -3.56
N ILE A 178 19.76 1.45 -2.42
CA ILE A 178 20.44 1.50 -1.12
C ILE A 178 21.66 0.59 -1.10
N LEU A 179 21.54 -0.66 -1.57
CA LEU A 179 22.69 -1.58 -1.64
C LEU A 179 23.79 -1.07 -2.56
N ILE A 180 23.44 -0.42 -3.67
CA ILE A 180 24.41 0.20 -4.59
C ILE A 180 25.10 1.38 -3.88
N ARG A 181 24.36 2.23 -3.20
CA ARG A 181 24.88 3.37 -2.44
C ARG A 181 25.85 2.94 -1.36
N GLU A 182 25.54 1.87 -0.64
CA GLU A 182 26.41 1.26 0.38
C GLU A 182 27.61 0.49 -0.24
N GLY A 183 27.69 0.38 -1.56
CA GLY A 183 28.77 -0.31 -2.26
C GLY A 183 28.69 -1.83 -2.23
N LEU A 184 27.59 -2.39 -1.74
CA LEU A 184 27.36 -3.82 -1.58
C LEU A 184 26.90 -4.50 -2.88
N LEU A 185 26.21 -3.75 -3.74
CA LEU A 185 25.71 -4.22 -5.02
C LEU A 185 26.29 -3.38 -6.17
N GLU A 186 26.51 -4.01 -7.31
CA GLU A 186 26.86 -3.30 -8.54
C GLU A 186 25.60 -3.03 -9.37
N HIS A 187 25.50 -1.81 -9.91
CA HIS A 187 24.38 -1.48 -10.79
C HIS A 187 24.50 -2.24 -12.11
N VAL A 188 23.51 -3.07 -12.42
CA VAL A 188 23.41 -3.82 -13.68
C VAL A 188 22.30 -3.24 -14.55
N PRO A 189 22.61 -2.31 -15.47
CA PRO A 189 21.59 -1.66 -16.30
C PRO A 189 20.92 -2.62 -17.30
N THR A 190 21.51 -3.78 -17.54
CA THR A 190 21.05 -4.82 -18.47
C THR A 190 20.42 -6.02 -17.76
N ALA A 191 19.98 -5.84 -16.52
CA ALA A 191 19.31 -6.92 -15.77
C ALA A 191 18.11 -7.47 -16.55
N THR A 192 17.99 -8.79 -16.52
CA THR A 192 16.95 -9.58 -17.19
C THR A 192 16.00 -10.19 -16.16
N GLU A 193 15.03 -10.95 -16.61
CA GLU A 193 14.06 -11.65 -15.76
C GLU A 193 14.69 -12.65 -14.78
N THR A 194 15.94 -13.08 -15.04
CA THR A 194 16.63 -14.08 -14.21
C THR A 194 17.49 -13.48 -13.11
N ASP A 195 17.95 -12.25 -13.28
CA ASP A 195 18.95 -11.62 -12.41
C ASP A 195 18.54 -10.26 -11.83
N TYR A 196 17.35 -9.75 -12.17
CA TYR A 196 16.86 -8.50 -11.57
C TYR A 196 16.76 -8.62 -10.05
N PHE A 197 17.05 -7.52 -9.35
CA PHE A 197 16.99 -7.51 -7.90
C PHE A 197 15.53 -7.55 -7.40
N SER A 198 15.24 -8.51 -6.53
CA SER A 198 14.01 -8.59 -5.75
C SER A 198 14.34 -8.74 -4.27
N THR A 199 13.90 -7.80 -3.46
CA THR A 199 14.15 -7.78 -2.01
C THR A 199 13.67 -9.05 -1.32
N GLU A 200 12.47 -9.52 -1.66
CA GLU A 200 11.89 -10.72 -1.04
C GLU A 200 12.68 -11.98 -1.42
N SER A 201 13.04 -12.12 -2.69
CA SER A 201 13.81 -13.28 -3.17
C SER A 201 15.24 -13.28 -2.64
N TYR A 202 15.83 -12.09 -2.53
CA TYR A 202 17.14 -11.91 -1.90
C TYR A 202 17.13 -12.36 -0.44
N LEU A 203 16.18 -11.87 0.36
CA LEU A 203 16.04 -12.24 1.78
C LEU A 203 15.67 -13.71 1.97
N ALA A 204 15.03 -14.33 0.99
CA ALA A 204 14.75 -15.77 0.97
C ALA A 204 15.96 -16.61 0.54
N GLY A 205 17.09 -16.00 0.16
CA GLY A 205 18.28 -16.70 -0.36
C GLY A 205 18.08 -17.36 -1.72
N LYS A 206 17.14 -16.83 -2.53
CA LYS A 206 16.74 -17.37 -3.84
C LYS A 206 16.99 -16.40 -4.99
N TRP A 207 17.59 -15.25 -4.73
CA TRP A 207 17.96 -14.31 -5.78
C TRP A 207 19.13 -14.85 -6.62
N GLY A 208 18.99 -14.80 -7.95
CA GLY A 208 19.98 -15.36 -8.89
C GLY A 208 21.22 -14.49 -9.11
N GLY A 209 21.23 -13.24 -8.62
CA GLY A 209 22.39 -12.35 -8.73
C GLY A 209 23.41 -12.56 -7.63
N GLN A 210 24.45 -11.74 -7.64
CA GLN A 210 25.51 -11.78 -6.63
C GLN A 210 25.83 -10.38 -6.10
N LEU A 211 26.12 -10.28 -4.80
CA LEU A 211 26.64 -9.06 -4.22
C LEU A 211 28.06 -8.79 -4.71
N LYS A 212 28.40 -7.53 -4.90
CA LYS A 212 29.75 -7.06 -5.18
C LYS A 212 30.65 -7.23 -3.98
N GLN A 213 30.13 -6.95 -2.80
CA GLN A 213 30.84 -7.07 -1.53
C GLN A 213 29.88 -7.64 -0.49
N LYS A 214 30.38 -8.58 0.30
CA LYS A 214 29.67 -9.15 1.43
C LYS A 214 30.00 -8.40 2.72
N LEU A 215 29.13 -8.49 3.70
CA LEU A 215 29.38 -7.97 5.03
C LEU A 215 30.31 -8.93 5.81
N PRO A 216 31.15 -8.40 6.71
CA PRO A 216 31.94 -9.25 7.58
C PRO A 216 31.01 -10.04 8.52
N SER A 217 31.41 -11.26 8.82
CA SER A 217 30.73 -12.12 9.80
C SER A 217 31.68 -12.47 10.92
N PHE A 218 31.17 -12.63 12.13
CA PHE A 218 31.92 -13.14 13.28
C PHE A 218 31.87 -14.67 13.39
N ASP A 219 31.36 -15.36 12.38
CA ASP A 219 31.43 -16.82 12.28
C ASP A 219 32.79 -17.22 11.74
N GLU A 220 33.56 -17.99 12.52
CA GLU A 220 34.90 -18.48 12.08
C GLU A 220 34.83 -19.36 10.82
N GLN A 221 33.69 -20.02 10.58
CA GLN A 221 33.53 -20.91 9.42
C GLN A 221 33.08 -20.15 8.17
N ALA A 222 32.47 -18.98 8.35
CA ALA A 222 31.94 -18.12 7.29
C ALA A 222 32.25 -16.65 7.59
N PRO A 223 33.49 -16.18 7.28
CA PRO A 223 33.93 -14.82 7.65
C PRO A 223 33.22 -13.70 6.90
N GLU A 224 32.47 -14.05 5.87
CA GLU A 224 31.66 -13.11 5.08
C GLU A 224 30.23 -13.63 4.96
N ARG A 225 29.28 -12.71 4.97
CA ARG A 225 27.86 -13.03 4.83
C ARG A 225 27.12 -12.02 3.97
N ASP A 226 25.97 -12.43 3.48
CA ASP A 226 25.04 -11.55 2.81
C ASP A 226 24.31 -10.63 3.79
N VAL A 227 23.78 -9.53 3.27
CA VAL A 227 22.97 -8.57 4.06
C VAL A 227 21.69 -9.25 4.54
N ARG A 228 21.37 -9.05 5.81
CA ARG A 228 20.16 -9.60 6.45
C ARG A 228 19.23 -8.45 6.87
N MET A 229 18.00 -8.80 7.23
CA MET A 229 17.04 -7.83 7.76
C MET A 229 17.54 -7.21 9.08
N GLU A 230 18.29 -7.99 9.87
CA GLU A 230 18.86 -7.59 11.16
C GLU A 230 19.92 -6.50 11.04
N ASP A 231 20.47 -6.29 9.86
CA ASP A 231 21.47 -5.23 9.60
C ASP A 231 20.85 -3.83 9.54
N GLY A 232 19.53 -3.74 9.36
CA GLY A 232 18.81 -2.47 9.31
C GLY A 232 19.04 -1.66 8.01
N ILE A 233 19.72 -2.24 7.02
CA ILE A 233 20.05 -1.57 5.74
C ILE A 233 18.80 -1.44 4.85
N PHE A 234 17.99 -2.51 4.81
CA PHE A 234 16.78 -2.52 3.99
C PHE A 234 15.67 -1.66 4.58
N LEU A 235 15.03 -0.88 3.73
CA LEU A 235 13.75 -0.28 4.06
C LEU A 235 12.63 -1.33 4.02
N PRO A 236 11.62 -1.17 4.88
CA PRO A 236 10.38 -1.94 4.80
C PRO A 236 9.71 -1.77 3.44
N LYS A 237 8.88 -2.73 3.08
CA LYS A 237 8.21 -2.70 1.79
C LYS A 237 7.25 -1.52 1.66
N TYR A 238 7.25 -0.89 0.49
CA TYR A 238 6.16 -0.03 0.06
C TYR A 238 4.91 -0.89 -0.14
N ARG A 239 3.78 -0.36 0.24
CA ARG A 239 2.47 -1.01 0.16
C ARG A 239 1.39 0.05 0.02
N LEU A 240 0.18 -0.35 -0.28
CA LEU A 240 -0.97 0.53 -0.10
C LEU A 240 -1.14 0.86 1.39
N PRO A 241 -1.64 2.06 1.75
CA PRO A 241 -2.01 2.36 3.13
C PRO A 241 -3.18 1.48 3.56
N THR A 242 -3.27 1.15 4.83
CA THR A 242 -4.51 0.61 5.38
C THR A 242 -5.59 1.68 5.39
N GLU A 243 -6.85 1.28 5.43
CA GLU A 243 -7.97 2.23 5.48
C GLU A 243 -7.85 3.18 6.69
N ALA A 244 -7.44 2.64 7.85
CA ALA A 244 -7.24 3.43 9.05
C ALA A 244 -6.06 4.39 8.95
N GLU A 245 -4.93 3.98 8.37
CA GLU A 245 -3.78 4.85 8.11
C GLU A 245 -4.16 5.98 7.16
N TRP A 246 -4.86 5.65 6.09
CA TRP A 246 -5.30 6.64 5.11
C TRP A 246 -6.23 7.68 5.72
N GLU A 247 -7.23 7.24 6.50
CA GLU A 247 -8.18 8.13 7.15
C GLU A 247 -7.52 9.00 8.23
N PHE A 248 -6.61 8.42 9.02
CA PHE A 248 -5.82 9.15 10.02
C PHE A 248 -4.96 10.24 9.37
N ALA A 249 -4.23 9.90 8.31
CA ALA A 249 -3.40 10.83 7.57
C ALA A 249 -4.22 11.94 6.90
N ALA A 250 -5.40 11.61 6.38
CA ALA A 250 -6.27 12.57 5.71
C ALA A 250 -6.76 13.68 6.68
N TYR A 251 -7.07 13.34 7.92
CA TYR A 251 -7.53 14.35 8.88
C TYR A 251 -6.44 15.35 9.29
N GLY A 252 -5.16 15.03 9.13
CA GLY A 252 -4.08 15.96 9.44
C GLY A 252 -4.15 16.48 10.89
N LEU A 253 -4.15 15.58 11.87
CA LEU A 253 -4.44 15.89 13.27
C LEU A 253 -3.23 16.44 14.05
N ILE A 254 -2.32 17.16 13.41
CA ILE A 254 -1.16 17.80 14.07
C ILE A 254 -1.65 18.93 14.99
N GLY A 255 -1.13 18.93 16.20
CA GLY A 255 -1.44 19.96 17.20
C GLY A 255 -2.83 19.83 17.84
N ASN A 256 -3.65 18.88 17.43
CA ASN A 256 -4.96 18.66 18.02
C ASN A 256 -4.85 17.93 19.36
N THR A 257 -5.67 18.34 20.32
CA THR A 257 -5.80 17.63 21.60
C THR A 257 -6.46 16.26 21.41
N ILE A 258 -6.34 15.38 22.39
CA ILE A 258 -7.00 14.06 22.36
C ILE A 258 -8.52 14.22 22.23
N GLY A 259 -9.12 15.22 22.88
CA GLY A 259 -10.56 15.52 22.75
C GLY A 259 -10.95 15.85 21.32
N GLU A 260 -10.20 16.71 20.65
CA GLU A 260 -10.46 17.12 19.27
C GLU A 260 -10.27 15.97 18.26
N ARG A 261 -9.36 15.04 18.55
CA ARG A 261 -9.16 13.85 17.69
C ARG A 261 -10.31 12.85 17.82
N ILE A 262 -10.99 12.80 18.94
CA ILE A 262 -12.01 11.80 19.26
C ILE A 262 -13.43 12.35 19.09
N THR A 263 -13.69 13.56 19.59
CA THR A 263 -15.07 14.12 19.68
C THR A 263 -15.37 15.20 18.66
N ASP A 264 -14.43 16.11 18.41
CA ASP A 264 -14.63 17.29 17.56
C ASP A 264 -13.85 17.18 16.26
N ARG A 265 -13.98 16.06 15.59
CA ARG A 265 -13.24 15.72 14.40
C ARG A 265 -13.60 16.60 13.20
N ARG A 266 -12.59 16.93 12.38
CA ARG A 266 -12.78 17.63 11.10
C ARG A 266 -13.68 16.82 10.15
N ILE A 267 -14.46 17.51 9.33
CA ILE A 267 -15.23 16.87 8.25
C ILE A 267 -14.37 16.61 7.02
N TYR A 268 -13.40 17.49 6.76
CA TYR A 268 -12.51 17.44 5.61
C TYR A 268 -11.03 17.46 6.04
N PRO A 269 -10.09 17.20 5.15
CA PRO A 269 -8.65 17.27 5.42
C PRO A 269 -8.11 18.67 5.82
N TRP A 270 -8.95 19.67 5.82
CA TRP A 270 -8.62 21.05 6.19
C TRP A 270 -9.48 21.57 7.35
N ASN A 271 -9.12 22.73 7.87
CA ASN A 271 -9.88 23.38 8.93
C ASN A 271 -11.21 23.96 8.40
N GLY A 272 -12.24 23.84 9.23
CA GLY A 272 -13.58 24.31 8.90
C GLY A 272 -14.45 23.26 8.22
N HIS A 273 -15.72 23.59 8.07
CA HIS A 273 -16.75 22.70 7.50
C HIS A 273 -17.07 23.02 6.04
N GLY A 274 -16.47 24.08 5.51
CA GLY A 274 -16.70 24.54 4.14
C GLY A 274 -15.72 23.95 3.15
N VAL A 275 -16.09 23.94 1.88
CA VAL A 275 -15.25 23.54 0.76
C VAL A 275 -14.56 24.73 0.08
N ARG A 276 -14.76 25.92 0.61
CA ARG A 276 -14.14 27.17 0.15
C ARG A 276 -13.21 27.72 1.21
N ASN A 277 -12.12 28.33 0.77
CA ASN A 277 -11.17 28.95 1.69
C ASN A 277 -11.80 30.14 2.40
N PRO A 278 -11.77 30.19 3.74
CA PRO A 278 -12.32 31.31 4.52
C PRO A 278 -11.32 32.46 4.69
N ASP A 279 -10.03 32.30 4.36
CA ASP A 279 -9.00 33.32 4.50
C ASP A 279 -9.31 34.52 3.58
N GLU A 280 -9.20 35.73 4.09
CA GLU A 280 -9.50 36.97 3.35
C GLU A 280 -8.69 37.07 2.05
N LYS A 281 -7.45 36.59 2.03
CA LYS A 281 -6.57 36.60 0.86
C LYS A 281 -7.02 35.63 -0.23
N TYR A 282 -7.65 34.52 0.15
CA TYR A 282 -8.03 33.41 -0.73
C TYR A 282 -9.52 33.14 -0.72
N ILE A 283 -10.31 34.09 -0.21
CA ILE A 283 -11.74 33.93 0.01
C ILE A 283 -12.47 33.47 -1.27
N GLY A 284 -13.25 32.42 -1.11
CA GLY A 284 -14.04 31.86 -2.20
C GLY A 284 -13.32 30.86 -3.11
N GLN A 285 -12.00 30.75 -3.01
CA GLN A 285 -11.27 29.69 -3.72
C GLN A 285 -11.66 28.30 -3.18
N ILE A 286 -11.80 27.34 -4.07
CA ILE A 286 -12.15 25.96 -3.72
C ILE A 286 -10.93 25.22 -3.22
N LEU A 287 -11.12 24.37 -2.21
CA LEU A 287 -10.03 23.67 -1.51
C LEU A 287 -9.67 22.31 -2.10
N ALA A 288 -10.48 21.77 -3.02
CA ALA A 288 -10.26 20.47 -3.64
C ALA A 288 -10.92 20.38 -5.02
N ASN A 289 -10.47 19.43 -5.81
CA ASN A 289 -11.04 19.14 -7.12
C ASN A 289 -12.22 18.14 -6.99
N PHE A 290 -13.45 18.61 -7.19
CA PHE A 290 -14.68 17.82 -7.07
C PHE A 290 -15.86 18.49 -7.80
N VAL A 291 -16.96 17.75 -8.01
CA VAL A 291 -18.19 18.28 -8.63
C VAL A 291 -18.95 19.20 -7.68
N ARG A 292 -19.03 20.46 -8.01
CA ARG A 292 -19.70 21.50 -7.20
C ARG A 292 -21.15 21.77 -7.58
N GLY A 293 -21.50 21.57 -8.82
CA GLY A 293 -22.81 21.89 -9.35
C GLY A 293 -23.18 21.06 -10.58
N ASN A 294 -24.28 21.43 -11.22
CA ASN A 294 -24.66 20.87 -12.51
C ASN A 294 -23.95 21.65 -13.62
N GLY A 295 -23.19 20.99 -14.47
CA GLY A 295 -22.50 21.56 -15.61
C GLY A 295 -21.02 21.79 -15.36
N ASP A 296 -20.66 22.99 -15.10
CA ASP A 296 -19.27 23.41 -14.94
C ASP A 296 -18.66 22.94 -13.61
N TYR A 297 -17.57 22.18 -13.68
CA TYR A 297 -16.81 21.75 -12.51
C TYR A 297 -16.07 22.92 -11.86
N MET A 298 -15.76 23.96 -12.61
CA MET A 298 -15.00 25.11 -12.18
C MET A 298 -15.84 26.05 -11.29
N GLY A 299 -17.00 26.45 -11.72
CA GLY A 299 -18.02 27.19 -10.99
C GLY A 299 -17.63 28.51 -10.34
N THR A 300 -16.36 28.77 -10.12
CA THR A 300 -15.82 29.99 -9.52
C THR A 300 -14.53 30.35 -10.22
N ALA A 301 -14.42 31.56 -10.71
CA ALA A 301 -13.20 32.06 -11.34
C ALA A 301 -12.04 32.07 -10.34
N GLY A 302 -10.88 31.63 -10.79
CA GLY A 302 -9.66 31.59 -10.01
C GLY A 302 -8.73 30.50 -10.51
N TRP A 303 -7.43 30.76 -10.54
CA TRP A 303 -6.44 29.86 -11.14
C TRP A 303 -6.44 28.44 -10.55
N LEU A 304 -6.76 28.28 -9.26
CA LEU A 304 -6.85 26.95 -8.63
C LEU A 304 -8.07 26.15 -9.10
N ASN A 305 -9.11 26.84 -9.59
CA ASN A 305 -10.36 26.20 -9.99
C ASN A 305 -10.45 25.98 -11.49
N ASP A 306 -9.70 26.77 -12.27
CA ASP A 306 -9.78 26.77 -13.74
C ASP A 306 -8.82 25.76 -14.39
N ASN A 307 -8.01 25.03 -13.60
CA ASN A 307 -7.01 24.10 -14.08
C ASN A 307 -7.42 22.63 -14.09
N ALA A 308 -8.65 22.32 -13.69
CA ALA A 308 -9.10 20.95 -13.54
C ALA A 308 -10.44 20.73 -14.24
N ASP A 309 -10.37 20.29 -15.49
CA ASP A 309 -11.54 19.81 -16.23
C ASP A 309 -11.95 18.42 -15.71
N VAL A 310 -11.00 17.53 -15.55
CA VAL A 310 -11.14 16.19 -14.95
C VAL A 310 -10.22 16.09 -13.74
N THR A 311 -9.05 15.53 -13.88
CA THR A 311 -8.02 15.49 -12.82
C THR A 311 -7.19 16.75 -12.80
N ALA A 312 -6.50 17.03 -11.71
CA ALA A 312 -5.55 18.11 -11.54
C ALA A 312 -4.13 17.54 -11.32
N PRO A 313 -3.06 18.30 -11.58
CA PRO A 313 -1.71 17.91 -11.22
C PRO A 313 -1.58 17.57 -9.74
N VAL A 314 -0.77 16.56 -9.39
CA VAL A 314 -0.67 16.00 -8.03
C VAL A 314 -0.20 16.98 -6.95
N TYR A 315 0.39 18.12 -7.33
CA TYR A 315 0.77 19.21 -6.43
C TYR A 315 -0.19 20.41 -6.47
N SER A 316 -1.40 20.24 -7.02
CA SER A 316 -2.41 21.29 -7.03
C SER A 316 -3.09 21.41 -5.67
N TYR A 317 -3.69 22.56 -5.42
CA TYR A 317 -4.37 22.89 -4.16
C TYR A 317 -3.42 22.90 -2.94
N TRP A 318 -3.97 23.08 -1.76
CA TRP A 318 -3.18 23.13 -0.52
C TRP A 318 -3.11 21.75 0.11
N PRO A 319 -1.92 21.36 0.60
CA PRO A 319 -1.79 20.12 1.37
C PRO A 319 -2.47 20.24 2.74
N ASN A 320 -2.71 19.11 3.36
CA ASN A 320 -3.15 19.08 4.76
C ASN A 320 -1.98 19.36 5.73
N ASP A 321 -2.23 19.28 7.04
CA ASP A 321 -1.24 19.62 8.07
C ASP A 321 -0.01 18.69 8.06
N TYR A 322 -0.07 17.49 7.48
CA TYR A 322 1.07 16.61 7.25
C TYR A 322 1.85 16.92 5.97
N GLY A 323 1.38 17.84 5.14
CA GLY A 323 1.96 18.12 3.83
C GLY A 323 1.44 17.20 2.72
N LEU A 324 0.37 16.44 2.96
CA LEU A 324 -0.20 15.52 1.98
C LEU A 324 -1.18 16.25 1.07
N TYR A 325 -0.99 16.10 -0.23
CA TYR A 325 -1.86 16.67 -1.26
C TYR A 325 -3.03 15.73 -1.58
N HIS A 326 -4.14 16.31 -1.99
CA HIS A 326 -5.31 15.60 -2.54
C HIS A 326 -5.89 14.48 -1.65
N MET A 327 -5.79 14.63 -0.32
CA MET A 327 -6.48 13.71 0.59
C MET A 327 -8.01 13.84 0.53
N ALA A 328 -8.53 14.71 -0.33
CA ALA A 328 -9.95 14.83 -0.69
C ALA A 328 -10.07 15.37 -2.11
N GLY A 329 -10.86 14.72 -2.94
CA GLY A 329 -11.05 15.10 -4.34
C GLY A 329 -9.89 14.61 -5.22
N ASN A 330 -9.81 15.13 -6.44
CA ASN A 330 -8.92 14.73 -7.52
C ASN A 330 -9.16 13.27 -7.95
N VAL A 331 -8.45 12.27 -7.43
CA VAL A 331 -8.80 10.87 -7.62
C VAL A 331 -9.05 10.18 -6.29
N SER A 332 -9.98 9.24 -6.29
CA SER A 332 -10.12 8.32 -5.17
C SER A 332 -8.91 7.39 -5.12
N GLU A 333 -8.61 6.83 -3.95
CA GLU A 333 -7.39 6.07 -3.75
C GLU A 333 -7.67 4.69 -3.20
N TRP A 334 -7.05 3.69 -3.81
CA TRP A 334 -7.04 2.34 -3.30
C TRP A 334 -6.36 2.26 -1.94
N VAL A 335 -6.97 1.48 -1.03
CA VAL A 335 -6.35 1.10 0.23
C VAL A 335 -6.18 -0.42 0.31
N MET A 336 -5.43 -0.89 1.29
CA MET A 336 -5.10 -2.30 1.42
C MET A 336 -6.30 -3.16 1.80
N ASP A 337 -7.25 -2.59 2.57
CA ASP A 337 -8.32 -3.34 3.21
C ASP A 337 -9.31 -3.92 2.20
N VAL A 338 -9.69 -5.18 2.44
CA VAL A 338 -10.88 -5.79 1.85
C VAL A 338 -12.10 -5.15 2.48
N TYR A 339 -13.12 -4.87 1.69
CA TYR A 339 -14.37 -4.35 2.23
C TYR A 339 -15.07 -5.39 3.10
N ARG A 340 -15.35 -5.00 4.34
CA ARG A 340 -16.20 -5.73 5.27
C ARG A 340 -17.21 -4.77 5.88
N PRO A 341 -18.48 -5.19 6.04
CA PRO A 341 -19.44 -4.41 6.81
C PRO A 341 -18.94 -4.23 8.23
N LEU A 342 -19.15 -3.05 8.81
CA LEU A 342 -18.84 -2.79 10.20
C LEU A 342 -19.98 -3.25 11.09
N THR A 343 -19.65 -3.95 12.16
CA THR A 343 -20.58 -4.34 13.20
C THR A 343 -20.25 -3.64 14.51
N SER A 344 -21.22 -3.52 15.43
CA SER A 344 -21.00 -2.95 16.75
C SER A 344 -20.02 -3.76 17.62
N GLU A 345 -19.70 -4.98 17.23
CA GLU A 345 -18.78 -5.87 17.92
C GLU A 345 -17.32 -5.62 17.56
N ASP A 346 -17.07 -4.87 16.52
CA ASP A 346 -15.73 -4.44 16.09
C ASP A 346 -15.20 -3.23 16.85
N ALA A 347 -15.46 -3.13 18.13
CA ALA A 347 -15.08 -1.98 18.95
C ALA A 347 -13.62 -1.99 19.43
N ASP A 348 -12.79 -2.93 18.97
CA ASP A 348 -11.40 -3.05 19.40
C ASP A 348 -10.53 -1.95 18.75
N GLU A 349 -10.00 -1.06 19.59
CA GLU A 349 -9.12 0.04 19.13
C GLU A 349 -7.74 -0.43 18.63
N PHE A 350 -7.34 -1.66 18.96
CA PHE A 350 -6.08 -2.25 18.53
C PHE A 350 -6.20 -3.04 17.21
N ARG A 351 -7.37 -3.06 16.61
CA ARG A 351 -7.61 -3.68 15.30
C ARG A 351 -7.92 -2.62 14.23
N PRO A 352 -6.94 -1.80 13.83
CA PRO A 352 -7.17 -0.77 12.81
C PRO A 352 -7.41 -1.36 11.42
N PHE A 353 -6.82 -2.51 11.13
CA PHE A 353 -6.91 -3.18 9.83
C PHE A 353 -8.09 -4.15 9.83
N ARG A 354 -9.03 -3.90 8.92
CA ARG A 354 -10.21 -4.74 8.74
C ARG A 354 -10.14 -5.49 7.42
N GLY A 355 -11.00 -6.52 7.30
CA GLY A 355 -11.09 -7.29 6.08
C GLY A 355 -9.78 -7.96 5.67
N ASN A 356 -9.00 -8.34 6.64
CA ASN A 356 -7.66 -8.85 6.43
C ASN A 356 -7.69 -10.24 5.79
N VAL A 357 -7.10 -10.36 4.62
CA VAL A 357 -6.80 -11.64 3.99
C VAL A 357 -5.32 -11.92 4.17
N PHE A 358 -5.01 -12.77 5.13
CA PHE A 358 -3.62 -13.10 5.42
C PHE A 358 -3.04 -14.00 4.35
N GLN A 359 -1.80 -13.70 3.98
CA GLN A 359 -1.01 -14.53 3.09
C GLN A 359 0.26 -15.01 3.80
N THR A 360 0.73 -16.18 3.43
CA THR A 360 2.01 -16.72 3.88
C THR A 360 2.85 -17.13 2.69
N GLN A 361 4.17 -17.07 2.86
CA GLN A 361 5.10 -17.52 1.84
C GLN A 361 4.94 -19.03 1.62
N LYS A 362 4.84 -19.43 0.37
CA LYS A 362 4.75 -20.84 0.01
C LYS A 362 6.10 -21.50 0.27
N ARG A 363 6.07 -22.62 1.00
CA ARG A 363 7.28 -23.39 1.33
C ARG A 363 7.20 -24.78 0.74
N ASP A 364 8.36 -25.32 0.41
CA ASP A 364 8.49 -26.72 0.07
C ASP A 364 8.14 -27.59 1.28
N SER A 365 7.39 -28.64 1.05
CA SER A 365 6.97 -29.56 2.12
C SER A 365 8.08 -30.47 2.61
N THR A 366 9.18 -30.59 1.84
CA THR A 366 10.27 -31.53 2.11
C THR A 366 11.37 -30.91 2.97
N ASP A 367 11.80 -29.72 2.63
CA ASP A 367 12.94 -29.02 3.26
C ASP A 367 12.55 -27.70 3.94
N GLY A 368 11.29 -27.25 3.78
CA GLY A 368 10.80 -26.02 4.37
C GLY A 368 11.32 -24.73 3.71
N THR A 369 12.04 -24.83 2.60
CA THR A 369 12.57 -23.67 1.89
C THR A 369 11.46 -22.86 1.23
N ILE A 370 11.66 -21.54 1.15
CA ILE A 370 10.72 -20.63 0.49
C ILE A 370 10.76 -20.90 -1.02
N LEU A 371 9.59 -21.03 -1.63
CA LEU A 371 9.45 -21.24 -3.07
C LEU A 371 9.40 -19.90 -3.80
N VAL A 372 10.16 -19.84 -4.87
CA VAL A 372 10.18 -18.74 -5.84
C VAL A 372 9.63 -19.26 -7.16
N ASN A 373 9.01 -18.41 -7.92
CA ASN A 373 8.58 -18.74 -9.27
C ASN A 373 9.79 -18.64 -10.21
N ASP A 374 10.39 -19.77 -10.55
CA ASP A 374 11.58 -19.84 -11.40
C ASP A 374 11.24 -20.05 -12.88
N ASP A 375 9.97 -20.32 -13.18
CA ASP A 375 9.48 -20.67 -14.52
C ASP A 375 8.83 -19.48 -15.24
N VAL A 376 7.70 -19.74 -15.86
CA VAL A 376 6.89 -18.74 -16.58
C VAL A 376 6.00 -17.93 -15.64
N PRO A 377 5.54 -16.72 -16.05
CA PRO A 377 4.55 -15.98 -15.29
C PRO A 377 3.30 -16.81 -14.99
N VAL A 378 2.81 -16.72 -13.76
CA VAL A 378 1.60 -17.44 -13.33
C VAL A 378 0.41 -16.51 -13.44
N PHE A 379 -0.62 -16.96 -14.16
CA PHE A 379 -1.88 -16.24 -14.32
C PHE A 379 -3.03 -17.03 -13.69
N GLN A 380 -3.90 -16.33 -12.98
CA GLN A 380 -5.16 -16.89 -12.52
C GLN A 380 -6.27 -16.48 -13.49
N LYS A 381 -6.93 -17.47 -14.08
CA LYS A 381 -8.06 -17.26 -14.98
C LYS A 381 -9.35 -17.06 -14.21
N PHE A 382 -10.20 -16.19 -14.72
CA PHE A 382 -11.55 -15.98 -14.21
C PHE A 382 -12.50 -15.66 -15.36
N LYS A 383 -13.77 -15.98 -15.16
CA LYS A 383 -14.82 -15.68 -16.13
C LYS A 383 -15.69 -14.55 -15.63
N HIS A 384 -16.02 -13.64 -16.51
CA HIS A 384 -16.95 -12.56 -16.22
C HIS A 384 -17.87 -12.33 -17.42
N LYS A 385 -19.02 -11.74 -17.18
CA LYS A 385 -20.01 -11.46 -18.23
C LYS A 385 -19.83 -10.04 -18.74
N VAL A 386 -19.71 -9.92 -20.05
CA VAL A 386 -19.65 -8.63 -20.75
C VAL A 386 -20.92 -8.46 -21.58
N ALA A 387 -21.60 -7.33 -21.39
CA ALA A 387 -22.75 -6.98 -22.21
C ALA A 387 -22.28 -6.49 -23.59
N LYS A 388 -22.53 -7.27 -24.64
CA LYS A 388 -22.28 -6.85 -26.02
C LYS A 388 -23.58 -6.33 -26.65
N PRO A 389 -23.54 -5.14 -27.26
CA PRO A 389 -24.70 -4.66 -28.02
C PRO A 389 -24.90 -5.54 -29.26
N VAL A 390 -26.07 -6.15 -29.38
CA VAL A 390 -26.48 -6.85 -30.60
C VAL A 390 -27.33 -5.92 -31.42
N GLY A 391 -26.79 -5.43 -32.53
CA GLY A 391 -27.54 -4.67 -33.52
C GLY A 391 -28.44 -5.60 -34.33
N ASN A 392 -29.75 -5.49 -34.12
CA ASN A 392 -30.70 -6.01 -35.09
C ASN A 392 -31.05 -4.93 -36.13
N ASN A 393 -31.12 -5.28 -37.38
CA ASN A 393 -31.46 -4.41 -38.52
C ASN A 393 -32.85 -3.71 -38.42
N GLY A 394 -33.43 -3.59 -37.23
CA GLY A 394 -34.76 -3.05 -36.99
C GLY A 394 -34.91 -2.14 -35.76
N GLY A 395 -33.87 -1.53 -35.27
CA GLY A 395 -33.98 -0.40 -34.34
C GLY A 395 -34.07 -0.72 -32.84
N ASN A 396 -34.09 -1.97 -32.42
CA ASN A 396 -33.93 -2.33 -31.00
C ASN A 396 -32.52 -2.88 -30.75
N VAL A 397 -31.68 -2.14 -30.03
CA VAL A 397 -30.40 -2.63 -29.59
C VAL A 397 -30.64 -3.49 -28.35
N GLY A 398 -30.64 -4.81 -28.53
CA GLY A 398 -30.60 -5.76 -27.42
C GLY A 398 -29.15 -5.89 -26.92
N THR A 399 -28.96 -6.12 -25.63
CA THR A 399 -27.67 -6.53 -25.07
C THR A 399 -27.68 -8.03 -24.85
N VAL A 400 -26.69 -8.73 -25.38
CA VAL A 400 -26.44 -10.14 -25.07
C VAL A 400 -25.26 -10.20 -24.13
N GLU A 401 -25.41 -10.90 -23.02
CA GLU A 401 -24.31 -11.19 -22.11
C GLU A 401 -23.45 -12.30 -22.72
N GLU A 402 -22.19 -12.00 -22.96
CA GLU A 402 -21.18 -12.99 -23.35
C GLU A 402 -20.25 -13.26 -22.19
N GLU A 403 -20.01 -14.54 -21.91
CA GLU A 403 -19.03 -14.94 -20.90
C GLU A 403 -17.63 -14.83 -21.50
N VAL A 404 -16.83 -13.95 -20.94
CA VAL A 404 -15.43 -13.72 -21.36
C VAL A 404 -14.50 -14.26 -20.29
N GLU A 405 -13.52 -15.07 -20.71
CA GLU A 405 -12.44 -15.51 -19.83
C GLU A 405 -11.31 -14.47 -19.88
N ASP A 406 -10.91 -13.96 -18.73
CA ASP A 406 -9.76 -13.08 -18.56
C ASP A 406 -8.79 -13.69 -17.55
N SER A 407 -7.64 -13.05 -17.36
CA SER A 407 -6.60 -13.51 -16.44
C SER A 407 -5.96 -12.36 -15.70
N ILE A 408 -5.59 -12.60 -14.45
CA ILE A 408 -4.76 -11.71 -13.64
C ILE A 408 -3.38 -12.31 -13.44
N LEU A 409 -2.37 -11.46 -13.37
CA LEU A 409 -1.02 -11.87 -13.06
C LEU A 409 -0.92 -12.16 -11.56
N VAL A 410 -0.48 -13.34 -11.19
CA VAL A 410 -0.33 -13.78 -9.79
C VAL A 410 1.13 -13.78 -9.37
N SER A 411 2.02 -14.21 -10.27
CA SER A 411 3.45 -14.24 -10.00
C SER A 411 4.25 -14.11 -11.28
N ILE A 412 5.39 -13.44 -11.19
CA ILE A 412 6.40 -13.35 -12.26
C ILE A 412 7.63 -14.15 -11.88
N PRO A 413 8.47 -14.56 -12.84
CA PRO A 413 9.73 -15.25 -12.56
C PRO A 413 10.59 -14.44 -11.57
N GLY A 414 11.28 -15.13 -10.67
CA GLY A 414 12.13 -14.53 -9.65
C GLY A 414 11.40 -13.96 -8.43
N ARG A 415 10.05 -14.01 -8.37
CA ARG A 415 9.28 -13.55 -7.21
C ARG A 415 8.95 -14.69 -6.25
N VAL A 416 8.96 -14.39 -4.95
CA VAL A 416 8.48 -15.31 -3.92
C VAL A 416 7.01 -15.63 -4.16
N MET A 417 6.68 -16.90 -4.07
CA MET A 417 5.30 -17.37 -4.19
C MET A 417 4.57 -17.21 -2.86
N TRP A 418 3.37 -16.63 -2.93
CA TRP A 418 2.49 -16.47 -1.78
C TRP A 418 1.26 -17.37 -1.92
N ARG A 419 0.68 -17.76 -0.80
CA ARG A 419 -0.61 -18.43 -0.76
C ARG A 419 -1.48 -17.79 0.31
N ASP A 420 -2.77 -17.74 0.07
CA ASP A 420 -3.73 -17.36 1.09
C ASP A 420 -3.70 -18.40 2.20
N VAL A 421 -3.80 -17.91 3.44
CA VAL A 421 -3.93 -18.78 4.59
C VAL A 421 -5.33 -19.34 4.59
N SER A 422 -5.44 -20.67 4.40
CA SER A 422 -6.72 -21.33 4.24
C SER A 422 -7.52 -21.35 5.55
N ILE A 423 -8.83 -21.42 5.40
CA ILE A 423 -9.82 -21.47 6.48
C ILE A 423 -9.81 -22.81 7.23
N ALA A 424 -9.04 -23.78 6.75
CA ALA A 424 -9.12 -25.11 7.30
C ALA A 424 -8.93 -25.08 8.83
N PHE A 425 -9.95 -25.48 9.50
CA PHE A 425 -9.81 -25.96 10.85
C PHE A 425 -8.78 -27.06 10.81
N PRO A 426 -7.70 -26.97 11.32
CA PRO A 426 -7.48 -27.44 12.63
C PRO A 426 -6.25 -26.88 13.31
N THR A 427 -6.20 -27.16 14.41
CA THR A 427 -5.32 -27.14 15.55
C THR A 427 -3.83 -27.11 15.28
N ASP A 428 -3.31 -27.53 14.14
CA ASP A 428 -1.89 -27.76 13.94
C ASP A 428 -1.18 -26.68 13.12
N ASN A 429 -1.92 -25.80 12.49
CA ASN A 429 -1.34 -24.70 11.72
C ASN A 429 -1.94 -23.36 12.15
N LEU A 430 -1.28 -22.69 13.09
CA LEU A 430 -1.72 -21.42 13.64
C LEU A 430 -1.80 -20.30 12.58
N ASP A 431 -1.03 -20.42 11.50
CA ASP A 431 -1.05 -19.42 10.42
C ASP A 431 -2.34 -19.47 9.61
N GLU A 432 -2.96 -20.63 9.50
CA GLU A 432 -4.24 -20.79 8.79
C GLU A 432 -5.43 -20.16 9.55
N ARG A 433 -5.26 -19.89 10.84
CA ARG A 433 -6.28 -19.22 11.65
C ARG A 433 -6.32 -17.71 11.50
N ARG A 434 -5.36 -17.11 10.80
CA ARG A 434 -5.23 -15.66 10.68
C ARG A 434 -6.02 -15.07 9.53
N ASN A 435 -6.55 -15.90 8.64
CA ASN A 435 -7.40 -15.43 7.58
C ASN A 435 -8.78 -15.05 8.10
N TYR A 436 -9.46 -14.10 7.49
CA TYR A 436 -10.79 -13.62 7.88
C TYR A 436 -11.77 -14.75 8.18
N LYS A 437 -11.88 -15.69 7.27
CA LYS A 437 -12.79 -16.84 7.41
C LYS A 437 -12.41 -17.82 8.53
N SER A 438 -11.19 -17.77 9.03
CA SER A 438 -10.71 -18.66 10.11
C SER A 438 -10.44 -17.93 11.41
N ALA A 439 -10.03 -16.67 11.34
CA ALA A 439 -9.63 -15.86 12.49
C ALA A 439 -10.79 -15.05 13.04
N ASP A 440 -11.66 -14.58 12.15
CA ASP A 440 -12.87 -13.92 12.55
C ASP A 440 -13.93 -14.97 12.87
N TYR A 441 -14.86 -14.59 13.67
CA TYR A 441 -15.95 -15.43 14.05
C TYR A 441 -16.81 -15.77 12.82
N ILE A 442 -16.79 -17.02 12.42
CA ILE A 442 -17.66 -17.55 11.36
C ILE A 442 -19.06 -17.69 11.94
N GLY A 443 -19.72 -16.63 12.10
CA GLY A 443 -21.04 -16.66 12.67
C GLY A 443 -21.84 -15.49 12.21
N GLU A 444 -22.87 -15.28 12.90
CA GLU A 444 -23.94 -14.35 12.59
C GLU A 444 -23.51 -12.88 12.62
N LYS A 445 -22.27 -12.57 13.00
CA LYS A 445 -21.91 -11.24 13.45
C LYS A 445 -21.07 -10.43 12.50
N ASP A 446 -20.43 -11.08 11.56
CA ASP A 446 -19.43 -10.46 10.67
C ASP A 446 -19.95 -10.20 9.26
N GLY A 447 -21.18 -10.53 8.97
CA GLY A 447 -21.74 -10.39 7.63
C GLY A 447 -21.06 -11.30 6.61
N ASP A 448 -20.47 -12.40 7.04
CA ASP A 448 -19.96 -13.42 6.15
C ASP A 448 -21.09 -14.18 5.44
N VAL A 449 -20.73 -14.99 4.43
CA VAL A 449 -21.72 -15.77 3.67
C VAL A 449 -22.53 -16.69 4.58
N ASN A 450 -21.91 -17.27 5.60
CA ASN A 450 -22.55 -18.22 6.50
C ASN A 450 -23.50 -17.54 7.50
N SER A 451 -23.29 -16.26 7.78
CA SER A 451 -24.16 -15.48 8.66
C SER A 451 -25.37 -14.87 7.97
N SER A 452 -25.40 -14.89 6.65
CA SER A 452 -26.53 -14.37 5.90
C SER A 452 -27.80 -15.19 6.10
N ILE A 453 -28.90 -14.53 6.41
CA ILE A 453 -30.21 -15.18 6.56
C ILE A 453 -30.71 -15.85 5.26
N TYR A 454 -30.15 -15.50 4.13
CA TYR A 454 -30.46 -16.08 2.83
C TYR A 454 -29.49 -17.17 2.41
N PHE A 455 -28.47 -17.45 3.22
CA PHE A 455 -27.50 -18.47 2.91
C PHE A 455 -28.07 -19.87 3.13
N GLU A 456 -28.11 -20.64 2.08
CA GLU A 456 -28.33 -22.08 2.14
C GLU A 456 -27.00 -22.79 1.85
N GLN A 457 -26.52 -23.55 2.81
CA GLN A 457 -25.28 -24.30 2.67
C GLN A 457 -25.37 -25.30 1.51
N GLY A 458 -24.59 -25.09 0.47
CA GLY A 458 -24.44 -25.96 -0.69
C GLY A 458 -23.02 -26.53 -0.78
N GLU A 459 -22.75 -27.27 -1.84
CA GLU A 459 -21.39 -27.78 -2.13
C GLU A 459 -20.40 -26.65 -2.42
N ASP A 460 -20.92 -25.52 -2.88
CA ASP A 460 -20.14 -24.28 -3.11
C ASP A 460 -20.60 -23.22 -2.10
N ALA A 461 -19.64 -22.65 -1.35
CA ALA A 461 -19.90 -21.65 -0.32
C ALA A 461 -20.58 -20.36 -0.83
N TYR A 462 -20.59 -20.13 -2.13
CA TYR A 462 -21.18 -18.95 -2.77
C TYR A 462 -22.49 -19.24 -3.52
N THR A 463 -22.95 -20.48 -3.51
CA THR A 463 -24.19 -20.88 -4.15
C THR A 463 -25.15 -21.51 -3.16
N ASN A 464 -26.44 -21.30 -3.35
CA ASN A 464 -27.46 -22.04 -2.62
C ASN A 464 -27.62 -23.44 -3.21
N LYS A 465 -28.44 -24.29 -2.58
CA LYS A 465 -28.73 -25.67 -3.04
C LYS A 465 -29.19 -25.77 -4.50
N SER A 466 -29.70 -24.68 -5.07
CA SER A 466 -30.09 -24.61 -6.48
C SER A 466 -28.94 -24.16 -7.41
N GLY A 467 -27.72 -24.01 -6.89
CA GLY A 467 -26.56 -23.56 -7.67
C GLY A 467 -26.59 -22.10 -8.08
N LYS A 468 -27.50 -21.31 -7.52
CA LYS A 468 -27.56 -19.87 -7.78
C LYS A 468 -26.64 -19.11 -6.85
N LEU A 469 -25.92 -18.14 -7.39
CA LEU A 469 -25.13 -17.21 -6.57
C LEU A 469 -26.08 -16.41 -5.69
N MET A 470 -25.87 -16.46 -4.39
CA MET A 470 -26.71 -15.74 -3.43
C MET A 470 -26.54 -14.23 -3.52
N TYR A 471 -25.32 -13.80 -3.78
CA TYR A 471 -24.98 -12.40 -3.94
C TYR A 471 -24.33 -12.18 -5.28
N GLU A 472 -24.80 -11.20 -6.00
CA GLU A 472 -24.10 -10.75 -7.20
C GLU A 472 -22.78 -10.08 -6.78
N TYR A 473 -21.72 -10.54 -7.40
CA TYR A 473 -20.39 -10.02 -7.24
C TYR A 473 -20.35 -8.49 -7.41
N ALA A 474 -19.66 -7.80 -6.54
CA ALA A 474 -19.53 -6.33 -6.48
C ALA A 474 -20.84 -5.54 -6.30
N LYS A 475 -22.00 -6.18 -6.21
CA LYS A 475 -23.28 -5.51 -5.94
C LYS A 475 -23.77 -5.70 -4.50
N SER A 476 -23.46 -6.84 -3.91
CA SER A 476 -23.74 -7.13 -2.51
C SER A 476 -22.51 -7.74 -1.87
N SER A 477 -21.67 -6.91 -1.36
CA SER A 477 -20.32 -7.20 -0.95
C SER A 477 -20.20 -7.72 0.47
N LEU A 478 -21.17 -8.43 0.95
CA LEU A 478 -21.18 -8.79 2.36
C LEU A 478 -19.97 -9.64 2.73
N VAL A 479 -19.57 -10.58 1.87
CA VAL A 479 -18.34 -11.36 2.09
C VAL A 479 -17.68 -11.66 0.76
N ASN A 480 -16.71 -10.86 0.39
CA ASN A 480 -15.92 -11.09 -0.82
C ASN A 480 -14.49 -10.62 -0.61
N ASP A 481 -13.54 -11.54 -0.61
CA ASP A 481 -12.11 -11.27 -0.36
C ASP A 481 -11.42 -10.52 -1.52
N VAL A 482 -12.13 -10.25 -2.59
CA VAL A 482 -11.61 -9.56 -3.78
C VAL A 482 -12.19 -8.15 -3.97
N ALA A 483 -13.11 -7.72 -3.13
CA ALA A 483 -13.62 -6.36 -3.11
C ALA A 483 -12.82 -5.51 -2.12
N HIS A 484 -12.06 -4.54 -2.63
CA HIS A 484 -11.20 -3.67 -1.84
C HIS A 484 -11.80 -2.29 -1.66
N VAL A 485 -11.45 -1.65 -0.54
CA VAL A 485 -11.91 -0.30 -0.21
C VAL A 485 -11.11 0.74 -0.99
N TYR A 486 -11.79 1.84 -1.35
CA TYR A 486 -11.15 3.05 -1.82
C TYR A 486 -11.76 4.29 -1.14
N LYS A 487 -10.97 5.35 -1.02
CA LYS A 487 -11.24 6.51 -0.17
C LYS A 487 -11.04 7.84 -0.91
N GLY A 488 -11.44 8.95 -0.31
CA GLY A 488 -11.01 10.30 -0.66
C GLY A 488 -11.95 11.10 -1.55
N GLY A 489 -12.89 10.45 -2.24
CA GLY A 489 -13.68 11.13 -3.29
C GLY A 489 -12.82 11.49 -4.50
N SER A 490 -13.43 12.07 -5.53
CA SER A 490 -12.73 12.34 -6.79
C SER A 490 -13.29 13.57 -7.51
N TRP A 491 -12.64 13.95 -8.61
CA TRP A 491 -13.11 15.00 -9.52
C TRP A 491 -14.55 14.80 -10.00
N ARG A 492 -15.02 13.57 -10.02
CA ARG A 492 -16.38 13.18 -10.44
C ARG A 492 -17.39 13.16 -9.30
N ASP A 493 -16.93 13.19 -8.07
CA ASP A 493 -17.76 13.05 -6.88
C ASP A 493 -18.20 14.41 -6.31
N ARG A 494 -19.30 14.41 -5.56
CA ARG A 494 -19.74 15.58 -4.79
C ARG A 494 -19.05 15.61 -3.42
N ALA A 495 -19.12 16.76 -2.76
CA ALA A 495 -18.51 17.04 -1.46
C ALA A 495 -18.77 15.98 -0.37
N TYR A 496 -19.91 15.29 -0.43
CA TYR A 496 -20.22 14.16 0.46
C TYR A 496 -19.11 13.10 0.50
N TRP A 497 -18.55 12.74 -0.67
CA TRP A 497 -17.55 11.69 -0.80
C TRP A 497 -16.13 12.13 -0.42
N MET A 498 -15.92 13.43 -0.24
CA MET A 498 -14.62 13.98 0.18
C MET A 498 -14.36 13.85 1.69
N ASN A 499 -15.38 13.46 2.47
CA ASN A 499 -15.19 13.18 3.88
C ASN A 499 -14.31 11.93 4.04
N PRO A 500 -13.17 12.01 4.77
CA PRO A 500 -12.29 10.87 4.96
C PRO A 500 -12.96 9.64 5.57
N GLY A 501 -14.04 9.81 6.35
CA GLY A 501 -14.81 8.72 6.93
C GLY A 501 -15.70 7.97 5.93
N THR A 502 -15.90 8.47 4.70
CA THR A 502 -16.68 7.74 3.70
C THR A 502 -15.87 6.57 3.14
N ARG A 503 -16.53 5.48 2.86
CA ARG A 503 -15.90 4.31 2.23
C ARG A 503 -16.73 3.80 1.07
N ARG A 504 -16.02 3.39 0.04
CA ARG A 504 -16.56 2.72 -1.13
C ARG A 504 -15.69 1.51 -1.43
N TYR A 505 -16.16 0.63 -2.26
CA TYR A 505 -15.44 -0.58 -2.62
C TYR A 505 -15.60 -0.90 -4.10
N LEU A 506 -14.63 -1.65 -4.62
CA LEU A 506 -14.62 -2.13 -5.99
C LEU A 506 -13.86 -3.45 -6.04
N ASP A 507 -14.18 -4.28 -7.02
CA ASP A 507 -13.42 -5.50 -7.29
C ASP A 507 -11.95 -5.17 -7.61
N GLN A 508 -11.03 -5.95 -7.06
CA GLN A 508 -9.58 -5.78 -7.23
C GLN A 508 -9.10 -5.80 -8.68
N ARG A 509 -9.91 -6.31 -9.62
CA ARG A 509 -9.61 -6.40 -11.06
C ARG A 509 -10.19 -5.26 -11.87
N GLN A 510 -11.09 -4.49 -11.28
CA GLN A 510 -11.72 -3.35 -11.94
C GLN A 510 -10.91 -2.07 -11.73
N SER A 511 -11.06 -1.15 -12.66
CA SER A 511 -10.43 0.16 -12.64
C SER A 511 -11.43 1.24 -13.06
N LEU A 512 -11.17 2.50 -12.67
CA LEU A 512 -12.05 3.62 -12.96
C LEU A 512 -11.22 4.85 -13.38
N ALA A 513 -11.82 5.76 -14.15
CA ALA A 513 -11.20 7.01 -14.58
C ALA A 513 -10.95 8.01 -13.43
N TYR A 514 -11.45 7.71 -12.25
CA TYR A 514 -11.36 8.56 -11.07
C TYR A 514 -10.77 7.82 -9.86
N LEU A 515 -10.06 6.73 -10.11
CA LEU A 515 -9.46 5.89 -9.08
C LEU A 515 -7.99 5.67 -9.38
N GLY A 516 -7.14 6.13 -8.48
CA GLY A 516 -5.70 5.98 -8.46
C GLY A 516 -5.23 5.38 -7.13
N PHE A 517 -4.02 5.71 -6.69
CA PHE A 517 -3.47 5.24 -5.43
C PHE A 517 -2.27 6.06 -4.99
N ARG A 518 -1.89 5.92 -3.74
CA ARG A 518 -0.59 6.33 -3.17
C ARG A 518 0.01 5.21 -2.36
N CYS A 519 1.33 5.22 -2.18
CA CYS A 519 2.00 4.23 -1.36
C CYS A 519 2.16 4.70 0.08
N ALA A 520 2.32 3.71 0.96
CA ALA A 520 2.72 3.89 2.34
C ALA A 520 3.84 2.91 2.69
N MET A 521 4.52 3.14 3.79
CA MET A 521 5.56 2.26 4.32
C MET A 521 5.46 2.22 5.83
N THR A 522 5.61 1.05 6.40
CA THR A 522 5.62 0.88 7.85
C THR A 522 6.86 1.53 8.45
N ARG A 523 6.73 2.28 9.53
CA ARG A 523 7.85 2.67 10.35
C ARG A 523 8.23 1.53 11.27
N VAL A 524 9.49 1.13 11.23
CA VAL A 524 10.05 0.12 12.14
C VAL A 524 10.59 0.80 13.39
N GLY A 525 10.23 0.28 14.55
CA GLY A 525 10.63 0.86 15.83
C GLY A 525 9.71 1.98 16.33
N SER A 526 10.01 2.50 17.52
CA SER A 526 9.25 3.60 18.12
C SER A 526 9.76 4.96 17.64
N PRO A 527 8.89 5.95 17.34
CA PRO A 527 9.30 7.32 17.08
C PRO A 527 9.99 7.99 18.27
N VAL A 528 9.67 7.55 19.47
CA VAL A 528 10.37 7.95 20.69
C VAL A 528 11.61 7.09 20.82
N GLY A 529 12.46 7.09 19.81
CA GLY A 529 13.61 6.24 19.69
C GLY A 529 14.20 5.84 21.05
N LEU A 530 14.90 4.76 21.10
CA LEU A 530 15.82 4.51 22.22
C LEU A 530 16.68 5.77 22.34
N GLY A 531 16.10 6.77 23.00
CA GLY A 531 16.65 8.10 23.04
C GLY A 531 18.11 8.00 23.36
N SER A 532 18.91 8.75 22.63
CA SER A 532 20.31 8.96 22.98
C SER A 532 20.44 9.06 24.49
N LYS A 533 20.83 7.98 25.11
CA LYS A 533 21.35 8.00 26.46
C LYS A 533 22.77 8.57 26.45
#